data_6d8dead8a77940299db1ca8cece44b72
#
_entry.id   6d8dead8a77940299db1ca8cece44b72
#
_cell.length_a   1.000
_cell.length_b   1.000
_cell.length_c   1.000
_cell.angle_alpha   90.00
_cell.angle_beta   90.00
_cell.angle_gamma   90.00
#
_symmetry.space_group_name_H-M   'P 1'
#
loop_
_entity.id
_entity.type
_entity.pdbx_description
1 polymer ?
#
loop_
_entity_poly.entity_id
_entity_poly.type
_entity_poly.pdbx_seq_one_letter_code
_entity_poly.pdbx_strand_id
1 'polypeptide(L)'
;MLHLAVCNGLRVSELTGLCTTDITLSSMTIRVQGKGRRERVLPLWKATATALRAWLAVRGTVAVPELFVNARGQSMSRWGVAYVLRRHAQRARRRCPSLLKKRVSPHVLRHTCAMAVLQSTPDIRKVSLWLGHSNLATTEVYTRADPTEKLEAIEAIVPPHLRKGSFKPPDRLVALLKAKS
;
A
#
# COMPACT_ATOMS: atom_id res chain seq x y z
N MET A 1 9.04 -2.22 0.63
CA MET A 1 8.00 -3.25 0.65
C MET A 1 6.71 -2.78 1.32
N LEU A 2 6.68 -2.41 2.62
CA LEU A 2 5.44 -2.01 3.31
C LEU A 2 4.79 -0.76 2.69
N HIS A 3 5.56 0.22 2.24
CA HIS A 3 5.02 1.37 1.48
C HIS A 3 4.19 0.93 0.28
N LEU A 4 4.68 0.01 -0.55
CA LEU A 4 3.93 -0.49 -1.70
C LEU A 4 2.65 -1.25 -1.29
N ALA A 5 2.70 -1.98 -0.18
CA ALA A 5 1.53 -2.66 0.34
C ALA A 5 0.43 -1.68 0.80
N VAL A 6 0.80 -0.58 1.45
CA VAL A 6 -0.14 0.41 2.01
C VAL A 6 -0.54 1.45 0.96
N CYS A 7 0.42 2.05 0.24
CA CYS A 7 0.14 3.17 -0.65
C CYS A 7 -0.37 2.74 -2.03
N ASN A 8 0.12 1.60 -2.53
CA ASN A 8 -0.25 1.07 -3.84
C ASN A 8 -1.20 -0.13 -3.77
N GLY A 9 -1.47 -0.64 -2.56
CA GLY A 9 -2.42 -1.72 -2.34
C GLY A 9 -2.03 -3.05 -3.00
N LEU A 10 -0.74 -3.32 -3.17
CA LEU A 10 -0.28 -4.53 -3.86
C LEU A 10 -0.66 -5.80 -3.11
N ARG A 11 -1.08 -6.83 -3.87
CA ARG A 11 -1.28 -8.18 -3.32
C ARG A 11 0.08 -8.78 -2.91
N VAL A 12 0.07 -9.74 -1.98
CA VAL A 12 1.31 -10.41 -1.57
C VAL A 12 2.02 -11.04 -2.77
N SER A 13 1.27 -11.69 -3.66
CA SER A 13 1.83 -12.28 -4.89
C SER A 13 2.43 -11.24 -5.84
N GLU A 14 1.82 -10.08 -5.94
CA GLU A 14 2.35 -8.96 -6.71
C GLU A 14 3.64 -8.41 -6.08
N LEU A 15 3.68 -8.28 -4.75
CA LEU A 15 4.88 -7.85 -4.02
C LEU A 15 6.06 -8.83 -4.17
N THR A 16 5.77 -10.14 -4.10
CA THR A 16 6.82 -11.17 -4.17
C THR A 16 7.34 -11.39 -5.59
N GLY A 17 6.50 -11.18 -6.60
CA GLY A 17 6.88 -11.30 -8.01
C GLY A 17 7.34 -10.00 -8.68
N LEU A 18 7.36 -8.88 -7.94
CA LEU A 18 7.79 -7.60 -8.48
C LEU A 18 9.28 -7.61 -8.74
N CYS A 19 9.68 -7.28 -9.97
CA CYS A 19 11.07 -7.21 -10.39
C CYS A 19 11.65 -5.80 -10.27
N THR A 20 12.98 -5.69 -10.25
CA THR A 20 13.66 -4.39 -10.25
C THR A 20 13.36 -3.57 -11.50
N THR A 21 13.16 -4.24 -12.64
CA THR A 21 12.79 -3.64 -13.94
C THR A 21 11.37 -3.08 -13.99
N ASP A 22 10.52 -3.43 -13.03
CA ASP A 22 9.15 -2.93 -12.95
C ASP A 22 9.05 -1.53 -12.34
N ILE A 23 10.17 -0.99 -11.84
CA ILE A 23 10.22 0.32 -11.20
C ILE A 23 10.93 1.30 -12.11
N THR A 24 10.28 2.42 -12.41
CA THR A 24 10.87 3.56 -13.11
C THR A 24 10.90 4.75 -12.19
N LEU A 25 12.05 4.96 -11.53
CA LEU A 25 12.22 6.03 -10.53
C LEU A 25 12.28 7.42 -11.17
N SER A 26 12.63 7.55 -12.45
CA SER A 26 12.60 8.81 -13.20
C SER A 26 11.19 9.31 -13.44
N SER A 27 10.28 8.43 -13.83
CA SER A 27 8.86 8.73 -14.03
C SER A 27 8.02 8.54 -12.77
N MET A 28 8.61 8.11 -11.65
CA MET A 28 7.90 7.84 -10.39
C MET A 28 6.75 6.84 -10.56
N THR A 29 6.98 5.76 -11.32
CA THR A 29 5.97 4.75 -11.63
C THR A 29 6.42 3.34 -11.29
N ILE A 30 5.45 2.47 -11.09
CA ILE A 30 5.63 1.04 -10.89
C ILE A 30 4.63 0.29 -11.78
N ARG A 31 5.13 -0.68 -12.53
CA ARG A 31 4.34 -1.62 -13.33
C ARG A 31 4.04 -2.84 -12.48
N VAL A 32 2.78 -3.22 -12.40
CA VAL A 32 2.33 -4.35 -11.57
C VAL A 32 1.58 -5.34 -12.44
N GLN A 33 2.05 -6.58 -12.44
CA GLN A 33 1.40 -7.68 -13.11
C GLN A 33 0.39 -8.36 -12.16
N GLY A 34 -0.88 -8.33 -12.52
CA GLY A 34 -1.98 -8.92 -11.77
C GLY A 34 -2.38 -10.31 -12.25
N LYS A 35 -3.47 -10.84 -11.70
CA LYS A 35 -4.05 -12.12 -12.11
C LYS A 35 -4.45 -12.08 -13.61
N GLY A 36 -4.12 -13.14 -14.35
CA GLY A 36 -4.41 -13.25 -15.78
C GLY A 36 -3.51 -12.38 -16.66
N ARG A 37 -2.28 -12.09 -16.21
CA ARG A 37 -1.28 -11.26 -16.93
C ARG A 37 -1.75 -9.82 -17.22
N ARG A 38 -2.79 -9.35 -16.55
CA ARG A 38 -3.23 -7.95 -16.68
C ARG A 38 -2.21 -7.05 -15.99
N GLU A 39 -1.72 -6.07 -16.73
CA GLU A 39 -0.76 -5.09 -16.22
C GLU A 39 -1.48 -3.80 -15.84
N ARG A 40 -0.94 -3.13 -14.82
CA ARG A 40 -1.31 -1.76 -14.49
C ARG A 40 -0.08 -0.98 -14.06
N VAL A 41 -0.07 0.30 -14.39
CA VAL A 41 0.96 1.23 -13.96
C VAL A 41 0.38 2.09 -12.85
N LEU A 42 1.10 2.18 -11.73
CA LEU A 42 0.71 2.97 -10.58
C LEU A 42 1.76 4.04 -10.29
N PRO A 43 1.37 5.24 -9.84
CA PRO A 43 2.30 6.26 -9.41
C PRO A 43 2.98 5.86 -8.10
N LEU A 44 4.21 6.29 -7.92
CA LEU A 44 4.96 6.16 -6.68
C LEU A 44 4.95 7.50 -5.92
N TRP A 45 4.64 7.44 -4.65
CA TRP A 45 4.80 8.58 -3.75
C TRP A 45 6.29 8.88 -3.53
N LYS A 46 6.67 10.13 -3.36
CA LYS A 46 8.07 10.54 -3.09
C LYS A 46 8.71 9.73 -1.97
N ALA A 47 8.00 9.56 -0.84
CA ALA A 47 8.48 8.77 0.29
C ALA A 47 8.70 7.29 -0.08
N THR A 48 7.83 6.71 -0.93
CA THR A 48 7.98 5.34 -1.42
C THR A 48 9.19 5.23 -2.35
N ALA A 49 9.37 6.17 -3.26
CA ALA A 49 10.54 6.19 -4.17
C ALA A 49 11.86 6.35 -3.40
N THR A 50 11.89 7.21 -2.37
CA THR A 50 13.06 7.35 -1.49
C THR A 50 13.37 6.04 -0.77
N ALA A 51 12.36 5.38 -0.21
CA ALA A 51 12.53 4.09 0.45
C ALA A 51 12.96 2.98 -0.54
N LEU A 52 12.52 3.04 -1.79
CA LEU A 52 12.94 2.11 -2.84
C LEU A 52 14.39 2.35 -3.26
N ARG A 53 14.84 3.61 -3.42
CA ARG A 53 16.26 3.92 -3.69
C ARG A 53 17.16 3.38 -2.58
N ALA A 54 16.81 3.64 -1.32
CA ALA A 54 17.54 3.13 -0.17
C ALA A 54 17.59 1.58 -0.16
N TRP A 55 16.46 0.95 -0.49
CA TRP A 55 16.40 -0.51 -0.59
C TRP A 55 17.27 -1.05 -1.71
N LEU A 56 17.22 -0.46 -2.90
CA LEU A 56 18.02 -0.89 -4.05
C LEU A 56 19.52 -0.78 -3.77
N ALA A 57 19.94 0.25 -3.05
CA ALA A 57 21.34 0.40 -2.62
C ALA A 57 21.78 -0.72 -1.66
N VAL A 58 20.91 -1.12 -0.72
CA VAL A 58 21.19 -2.23 0.22
C VAL A 58 21.07 -3.60 -0.45
N ARG A 59 20.10 -3.75 -1.37
CA ARG A 59 19.90 -5.00 -2.10
C ARG A 59 21.14 -5.39 -2.90
N GLY A 60 21.79 -4.42 -3.53
CA GLY A 60 22.93 -4.67 -4.40
C GLY A 60 22.61 -5.58 -5.58
N THR A 61 23.64 -6.22 -6.12
CA THR A 61 23.52 -7.21 -7.20
C THR A 61 23.32 -8.59 -6.60
N VAL A 62 22.16 -9.23 -6.92
CA VAL A 62 21.85 -10.61 -6.54
C VAL A 62 21.35 -11.36 -7.78
N ALA A 63 21.46 -12.69 -7.76
CA ALA A 63 21.16 -13.55 -8.91
C ALA A 63 19.68 -13.55 -9.36
N VAL A 64 18.74 -13.08 -8.50
CA VAL A 64 17.31 -13.09 -8.78
C VAL A 64 16.83 -11.72 -9.23
N PRO A 65 15.88 -11.62 -10.19
CA PRO A 65 15.37 -10.35 -10.70
C PRO A 65 14.39 -9.66 -9.74
N GLU A 66 13.82 -10.40 -8.80
CA GLU A 66 12.80 -9.87 -7.90
C GLU A 66 13.34 -8.74 -7.03
N LEU A 67 12.51 -7.72 -6.87
CA LEU A 67 12.84 -6.53 -6.10
C LEU A 67 13.12 -6.85 -4.63
N PHE A 68 12.29 -7.68 -4.02
CA PHE A 68 12.41 -8.01 -2.60
C PHE A 68 13.02 -9.39 -2.41
N VAL A 69 14.15 -9.40 -1.74
CA VAL A 69 14.91 -10.61 -1.43
C VAL A 69 15.00 -10.83 0.08
N ASN A 70 15.21 -12.07 0.48
CA ASN A 70 15.50 -12.45 1.86
C ASN A 70 16.99 -12.23 2.19
N ALA A 71 17.38 -12.52 3.43
CA ALA A 71 18.77 -12.36 3.89
C ALA A 71 19.78 -13.27 3.16
N ARG A 72 19.32 -14.28 2.41
CA ARG A 72 20.14 -15.17 1.61
C ARG A 72 20.24 -14.73 0.14
N GLY A 73 19.70 -13.57 -0.23
CA GLY A 73 19.64 -13.09 -1.61
C GLY A 73 18.63 -13.81 -2.51
N GLN A 74 17.75 -14.65 -1.96
CA GLN A 74 16.70 -15.34 -2.69
C GLN A 74 15.40 -14.53 -2.69
N SER A 75 14.51 -14.79 -3.66
CA SER A 75 13.20 -14.14 -3.75
C SER A 75 12.41 -14.23 -2.43
N MET A 76 11.77 -13.13 -2.06
CA MET A 76 10.95 -13.05 -0.85
C MET A 76 9.71 -13.93 -0.99
N SER A 77 9.50 -14.84 -0.06
CA SER A 77 8.28 -15.66 -0.01
C SER A 77 7.08 -14.89 0.57
N ARG A 78 5.86 -15.39 0.34
CA ARG A 78 4.63 -14.86 0.99
C ARG A 78 4.73 -14.89 2.52
N TRP A 79 5.35 -15.93 3.08
CA TRP A 79 5.61 -16.05 4.52
C TRP A 79 6.61 -15.01 4.99
N GLY A 80 7.65 -14.73 4.18
CA GLY A 80 8.62 -13.67 4.45
C GLY A 80 7.97 -12.29 4.53
N VAL A 81 7.07 -11.98 3.59
CA VAL A 81 6.28 -10.72 3.64
C VAL A 81 5.45 -10.64 4.92
N ALA A 82 4.73 -11.71 5.27
CA ALA A 82 3.90 -11.75 6.47
C ALA A 82 4.74 -11.63 7.76
N TYR A 83 5.91 -12.26 7.78
CA TYR A 83 6.87 -12.15 8.89
C TYR A 83 7.36 -10.71 9.09
N VAL A 84 7.82 -10.08 8.00
CA VAL A 84 8.30 -8.70 8.05
C VAL A 84 7.19 -7.76 8.52
N LEU A 85 5.98 -7.91 7.97
CA LEU A 85 4.82 -7.11 8.39
C LEU A 85 4.53 -7.28 9.88
N ARG A 86 4.49 -8.51 10.38
CA ARG A 86 4.25 -8.83 11.79
C ARG A 86 5.29 -8.16 12.69
N ARG A 87 6.57 -8.28 12.33
CA ARG A 87 7.68 -7.68 13.07
C ARG A 87 7.56 -6.14 13.15
N HIS A 88 7.21 -5.49 12.04
CA HIS A 88 6.99 -4.03 12.02
C HIS A 88 5.74 -3.62 12.79
N ALA A 89 4.64 -4.38 12.69
CA ALA A 89 3.43 -4.15 13.47
C ALA A 89 3.69 -4.26 14.98
N GLN A 90 4.47 -5.25 15.42
CA GLN A 90 4.86 -5.39 16.82
C GLN A 90 5.67 -4.18 17.33
N ARG A 91 6.60 -3.67 16.51
CA ARG A 91 7.36 -2.46 16.86
C ARG A 91 6.46 -1.23 16.94
N ALA A 92 5.54 -1.09 15.97
CA ALA A 92 4.60 0.03 15.92
C ALA A 92 3.63 0.05 17.11
N ARG A 93 3.25 -1.11 17.67
CA ARG A 93 2.38 -1.22 18.87
C ARG A 93 2.92 -0.47 20.08
N ARG A 94 4.24 -0.33 20.21
CA ARG A 94 4.87 0.44 21.28
C ARG A 94 4.54 1.93 21.20
N ARG A 95 4.36 2.47 20.00
CA ARG A 95 4.04 3.88 19.73
C ARG A 95 2.55 4.12 19.45
N CYS A 96 1.83 3.07 19.05
CA CYS A 96 0.42 3.11 18.72
C CYS A 96 -0.31 1.93 19.38
N PRO A 97 -0.73 2.04 20.66
CA PRO A 97 -1.38 0.96 21.41
C PRO A 97 -2.67 0.44 20.77
N SER A 98 -3.38 1.26 19.99
CA SER A 98 -4.59 0.83 19.26
C SER A 98 -4.34 -0.35 18.34
N LEU A 99 -3.10 -0.54 17.85
CA LEU A 99 -2.71 -1.69 17.04
C LEU A 99 -2.68 -3.01 17.83
N LEU A 100 -2.70 -2.98 19.17
CA LEU A 100 -2.76 -4.20 19.98
C LEU A 100 -4.04 -4.98 19.75
N LYS A 101 -5.15 -4.27 19.56
CA LYS A 101 -6.48 -4.84 19.34
C LYS A 101 -6.77 -5.15 17.87
N LYS A 102 -5.83 -4.85 16.94
CA LYS A 102 -6.05 -4.98 15.50
C LYS A 102 -5.20 -6.11 14.90
N ARG A 103 -5.83 -6.91 14.03
CA ARG A 103 -5.13 -7.88 13.20
C ARG A 103 -4.52 -7.21 11.99
N VAL A 104 -3.20 -6.99 12.02
CA VAL A 104 -2.46 -6.43 10.87
C VAL A 104 -2.05 -7.58 9.94
N SER A 105 -2.56 -7.55 8.70
CA SER A 105 -2.26 -8.54 7.66
C SER A 105 -2.09 -7.84 6.31
N PRO A 106 -1.46 -8.50 5.31
CA PRO A 106 -1.35 -7.93 3.97
C PRO A 106 -2.70 -7.57 3.32
N HIS A 107 -3.74 -8.34 3.60
CA HIS A 107 -5.10 -8.03 3.13
C HIS A 107 -5.64 -6.76 3.79
N VAL A 108 -5.40 -6.57 5.07
CA VAL A 108 -5.80 -5.35 5.79
C VAL A 108 -5.07 -4.12 5.21
N LEU A 109 -3.77 -4.22 4.91
CA LEU A 109 -3.05 -3.11 4.27
C LEU A 109 -3.63 -2.73 2.91
N ARG A 110 -3.98 -3.74 2.09
CA ARG A 110 -4.64 -3.50 0.80
C ARG A 110 -6.05 -2.92 0.98
N HIS A 111 -6.80 -3.38 1.97
CA HIS A 111 -8.10 -2.83 2.31
C HIS A 111 -7.98 -1.36 2.75
N THR A 112 -7.00 -1.04 3.59
CA THR A 112 -6.70 0.34 3.99
C THR A 112 -6.39 1.22 2.79
N CYS A 113 -5.59 0.74 1.82
CA CYS A 113 -5.34 1.45 0.57
C CYS A 113 -6.64 1.68 -0.21
N ALA A 114 -7.49 0.64 -0.34
CA ALA A 114 -8.78 0.76 -1.01
C ALA A 114 -9.65 1.85 -0.41
N MET A 115 -9.77 1.85 0.91
CA MET A 115 -10.57 2.84 1.64
C MET A 115 -9.98 4.26 1.50
N ALA A 116 -8.67 4.42 1.57
CA ALA A 116 -8.02 5.71 1.38
C ALA A 116 -8.25 6.27 -0.05
N VAL A 117 -8.20 5.41 -1.08
CA VAL A 117 -8.49 5.81 -2.46
C VAL A 117 -9.99 6.15 -2.61
N LEU A 118 -10.88 5.37 -2.01
CA LEU A 118 -12.32 5.62 -2.07
C LEU A 118 -12.70 6.94 -1.38
N GLN A 119 -12.04 7.30 -0.30
CA GLN A 119 -12.25 8.58 0.40
C GLN A 119 -11.75 9.78 -0.39
N SER A 120 -10.64 9.59 -1.14
CA SER A 120 -10.10 10.66 -1.97
C SER A 120 -10.86 10.84 -3.29
N THR A 121 -11.60 9.81 -3.72
CA THR A 121 -12.44 9.84 -4.93
C THR A 121 -13.64 8.93 -4.73
N PRO A 122 -14.89 9.45 -4.81
CA PRO A 122 -16.11 8.63 -4.66
C PRO A 122 -16.32 7.65 -5.83
N ASP A 123 -15.43 7.67 -6.83
CA ASP A 123 -15.53 6.83 -8.01
C ASP A 123 -14.93 5.43 -7.76
N ILE A 124 -15.82 4.46 -7.54
CA ILE A 124 -15.46 3.05 -7.34
C ILE A 124 -14.67 2.44 -8.52
N ARG A 125 -14.85 2.96 -9.75
CA ARG A 125 -14.12 2.49 -10.91
C ARG A 125 -12.64 2.83 -10.80
N LYS A 126 -12.31 4.02 -10.26
CA LYS A 126 -10.92 4.42 -9.98
C LYS A 126 -10.29 3.52 -8.93
N VAL A 127 -11.02 3.16 -7.87
CA VAL A 127 -10.56 2.19 -6.86
C VAL A 127 -10.28 0.84 -7.50
N SER A 128 -11.19 0.36 -8.36
CA SER A 128 -11.04 -0.91 -9.07
C SER A 128 -9.81 -0.92 -9.99
N LEU A 129 -9.60 0.15 -10.75
CA LEU A 129 -8.42 0.32 -11.61
C LEU A 129 -7.13 0.36 -10.79
N TRP A 130 -7.10 1.13 -9.71
CA TRP A 130 -5.95 1.23 -8.82
C TRP A 130 -5.55 -0.13 -8.26
N LEU A 131 -6.51 -0.86 -7.76
CA LEU A 131 -6.27 -2.17 -7.15
C LEU A 131 -6.12 -3.30 -8.17
N GLY A 132 -6.51 -3.10 -9.42
CA GLY A 132 -6.51 -4.14 -10.45
C GLY A 132 -7.51 -5.25 -10.11
N HIS A 133 -8.75 -4.89 -9.80
CA HIS A 133 -9.84 -5.84 -9.68
C HIS A 133 -10.35 -6.22 -11.07
N SER A 134 -10.49 -7.53 -11.30
CA SER A 134 -11.03 -8.05 -12.55
C SER A 134 -12.55 -7.93 -12.63
N ASN A 135 -13.22 -7.75 -11.48
CA ASN A 135 -14.66 -7.62 -11.34
C ASN A 135 -14.97 -6.46 -10.39
N LEU A 136 -15.86 -5.56 -10.81
CA LEU A 136 -16.35 -4.44 -10.00
C LEU A 136 -17.05 -4.90 -8.73
N ALA A 137 -17.73 -6.07 -8.75
CA ALA A 137 -18.36 -6.65 -7.56
C ALA A 137 -17.36 -6.82 -6.39
N THR A 138 -16.09 -7.09 -6.67
CA THR A 138 -15.04 -7.15 -5.63
C THR A 138 -14.79 -5.78 -5.00
N THR A 139 -15.08 -4.70 -5.72
CA THR A 139 -14.88 -3.32 -5.25
C THR A 139 -16.15 -2.79 -4.59
N GLU A 140 -17.33 -3.26 -5.00
CA GLU A 140 -18.64 -2.90 -4.41
C GLU A 140 -18.76 -3.26 -2.93
N VAL A 141 -17.99 -4.27 -2.47
CA VAL A 141 -17.90 -4.61 -1.04
C VAL A 141 -17.51 -3.40 -0.20
N TYR A 142 -16.70 -2.48 -0.76
CA TYR A 142 -16.29 -1.25 -0.07
C TYR A 142 -17.37 -0.16 -0.03
N THR A 143 -18.40 -0.24 -0.88
CA THR A 143 -19.47 0.75 -0.94
C THR A 143 -20.73 0.31 -0.16
N ARG A 144 -20.88 -0.99 0.11
CA ARG A 144 -22.06 -1.54 0.79
C ARG A 144 -22.05 -1.34 2.29
N ALA A 145 -20.90 -1.07 2.91
CA ALA A 145 -20.84 -0.72 4.32
C ALA A 145 -21.40 0.69 4.54
N ASP A 146 -22.20 0.86 5.60
CA ASP A 146 -22.80 2.15 5.98
C ASP A 146 -21.72 3.24 6.02
N PRO A 147 -21.96 4.43 5.44
CA PRO A 147 -21.04 5.56 5.54
C PRO A 147 -20.62 5.89 6.98
N THR A 148 -21.53 5.72 7.95
CA THR A 148 -21.27 5.97 9.37
C THR A 148 -20.32 4.93 9.95
N GLU A 149 -20.55 3.64 9.72
CA GLU A 149 -19.62 2.57 10.12
C GLU A 149 -18.28 2.67 9.41
N LYS A 150 -18.27 3.17 8.16
CA LYS A 150 -17.04 3.45 7.42
C LYS A 150 -16.26 4.59 8.02
N LEU A 151 -16.92 5.67 8.41
CA LEU A 151 -16.28 6.80 9.09
C LEU A 151 -15.69 6.39 10.43
N GLU A 152 -16.41 5.63 11.25
CA GLU A 152 -15.91 5.09 12.53
C GLU A 152 -14.75 4.12 12.34
N ALA A 153 -14.81 3.25 11.33
CA ALA A 153 -13.71 2.34 11.00
C ALA A 153 -12.46 3.11 10.52
N ILE A 154 -12.64 4.24 9.83
CA ILE A 154 -11.56 5.08 9.32
C ILE A 154 -10.99 5.96 10.42
N GLU A 155 -11.81 6.56 11.27
CA GLU A 155 -11.36 7.29 12.47
C GLU A 155 -10.58 6.36 13.41
N ALA A 156 -10.94 5.09 13.45
CA ALA A 156 -10.18 4.07 14.17
C ALA A 156 -8.84 3.70 13.50
N ILE A 157 -8.66 3.99 12.20
CA ILE A 157 -7.42 3.73 11.44
C ILE A 157 -6.52 4.96 11.42
N VAL A 158 -7.06 6.17 11.50
CA VAL A 158 -6.27 7.41 11.63
C VAL A 158 -5.55 7.38 12.97
N PRO A 159 -4.21 7.50 13.01
CA PRO A 159 -3.49 7.59 14.28
C PRO A 159 -4.07 8.73 15.14
N PRO A 160 -4.27 8.52 16.46
CA PRO A 160 -4.91 9.51 17.33
C PRO A 160 -4.21 10.88 17.39
N HIS A 161 -2.92 10.94 17.00
CA HIS A 161 -2.14 12.18 16.94
C HIS A 161 -2.35 12.99 15.65
N LEU A 162 -3.02 12.42 14.64
CA LEU A 162 -3.44 13.16 13.44
C LEU A 162 -4.77 13.85 13.74
N ARG A 163 -4.73 14.95 14.50
CA ARG A 163 -5.92 15.78 14.75
C ARG A 163 -6.38 16.42 13.44
N LYS A 164 -7.70 16.46 13.26
CA LYS A 164 -8.34 17.20 12.15
C LYS A 164 -7.81 18.64 12.14
N GLY A 165 -7.16 19.06 11.08
CA GLY A 165 -6.60 20.42 10.95
C GLY A 165 -5.10 20.59 11.26
N SER A 166 -4.41 19.60 11.89
CA SER A 166 -2.97 19.70 12.17
C SER A 166 -2.10 18.93 11.16
N PHE A 167 -2.70 18.11 10.30
CA PHE A 167 -2.00 17.36 9.29
C PHE A 167 -1.78 18.22 8.04
N LYS A 168 -0.55 18.71 7.86
CA LYS A 168 -0.09 19.22 6.57
C LYS A 168 0.48 18.02 5.80
N PRO A 169 -0.21 17.52 4.77
CA PRO A 169 0.31 16.39 4.00
C PRO A 169 1.65 16.80 3.39
N PRO A 170 2.71 16.01 3.56
CA PRO A 170 4.01 16.30 2.98
C PRO A 170 4.01 16.16 1.45
N ASP A 171 2.91 15.68 0.88
CA ASP A 171 2.76 15.43 -0.54
C ASP A 171 1.73 16.39 -1.17
N ARG A 172 2.17 17.05 -2.23
CA ARG A 172 1.38 18.03 -3.00
C ARG A 172 0.09 17.41 -3.59
N LEU A 173 0.09 16.11 -3.85
CA LEU A 173 -1.06 15.40 -4.39
C LEU A 173 -2.18 15.24 -3.33
N VAL A 174 -1.83 14.94 -2.09
CA VAL A 174 -2.76 14.88 -0.96
C VAL A 174 -3.30 16.28 -0.64
N ALA A 175 -2.48 17.34 -0.82
CA ALA A 175 -2.92 18.71 -0.69
C ALA A 175 -3.94 19.12 -1.78
N LEU A 176 -3.71 18.70 -3.04
CA LEU A 176 -4.60 18.96 -4.17
C LEU A 176 -5.94 18.21 -4.05
N LEU A 177 -5.96 17.03 -3.45
CA LEU A 177 -7.19 16.27 -3.22
C LEU A 177 -8.08 16.89 -2.14
N LYS A 178 -7.49 17.62 -1.16
CA LYS A 178 -8.23 18.36 -0.14
C LYS A 178 -8.74 19.72 -0.60
N ALA A 179 -8.14 20.33 -1.61
CA ALA A 179 -8.54 21.63 -2.14
C ALA A 179 -9.78 21.59 -3.03
N LYS A 180 -10.34 20.40 -3.32
CA LYS A 180 -11.52 20.18 -4.18
C LYS A 180 -12.75 19.63 -3.42
N SER A 181 -12.73 19.68 -2.08
CA SER A 181 -13.89 19.35 -1.24
C SER A 181 -14.55 20.60 -0.71
#